data_2d829d1eddf190a7785fca59949f43ed
#
_entry.id   2d829d1eddf190a7785fca59949f43ed
#
_cell.length_a   1.000
_cell.length_b   1.000
_cell.length_c   1.000
_cell.angle_alpha   90.00
_cell.angle_beta   90.00
_cell.angle_gamma   90.00
#
_symmetry.space_group_name_H-M   'P 1'
#
loop_
_entity.id
_entity.type
_entity.pdbx_description
1 polymer ?
#
loop_
_entity_poly.entity_id
_entity_poly.type
_entity_poly.pdbx_seq_one_letter_code
_entity_poly.pdbx_strand_id
1 'polypeptide(L)'
;MKKILTLLLILSTVLTACDSASLPTTPTVDSITELSGTLTEIPLGAGYGIRGSWFELYFTNPESPLASQETGGPDGPLAEAIDSARLSVDVAIYSLSLNSIRDALLRAHARGVQVRMVMESDNLDRSDPQKLKDAGIPILGDRREGLMHDKFVVIDDLEVWMGSMNFTDSGAYADNNNLIRIHSVKMAENYTKEFEEMFVDDAFGPDVVAETPNPRVTIDGTPIDVYFAPDDNVQANLLDLINHAQGSIYFMAFSFTSDPIGDAVRVSAKEGIVVAGVMDAEQVKSNIGTEFDPFSQAELDVYKDGNPGLMHHKVLIIDESIIIFGSYNFTNSAETKNDENLIVIYNEDIAAQFMAEFQRVYTKSQ
;
A
#
# COMPACT_ATOMS: atom_id res chain seq x y z
N MET A 1 90.32 20.75 18.17
CA MET A 1 89.22 21.62 17.64
C MET A 1 88.11 20.72 17.07
N LYS A 2 87.17 20.31 17.87
CA LYS A 2 85.99 19.46 17.46
C LYS A 2 84.75 20.28 17.65
N LYS A 3 84.06 20.55 16.55
CA LYS A 3 82.75 21.22 16.52
C LYS A 3 81.66 20.17 16.83
N ILE A 4 80.87 20.39 17.89
CA ILE A 4 79.76 19.62 18.32
C ILE A 4 78.53 20.23 17.55
N LEU A 5 77.87 19.42 16.77
CA LEU A 5 76.66 19.79 16.07
C LEU A 5 75.41 19.25 16.84
N THR A 6 74.69 20.14 17.48
CA THR A 6 73.47 19.82 18.24
C THR A 6 72.32 19.65 17.26
N LEU A 7 71.74 18.43 17.24
CA LEU A 7 70.57 18.11 16.43
C LEU A 7 69.28 18.34 17.27
N LEU A 8 68.49 19.33 16.89
CA LEU A 8 67.17 19.59 17.50
C LEU A 8 66.17 18.66 16.88
N LEU A 9 65.61 17.75 17.69
CA LEU A 9 64.50 16.89 17.28
C LEU A 9 63.18 17.63 17.54
N ILE A 10 62.48 18.02 16.47
CA ILE A 10 61.11 18.58 16.55
C ILE A 10 60.18 17.40 16.56
N LEU A 11 59.51 17.15 17.68
CA LEU A 11 58.44 16.18 17.82
C LEU A 11 57.13 16.82 17.38
N SER A 12 56.67 16.53 16.16
CA SER A 12 55.35 16.93 15.68
C SER A 12 54.33 15.93 16.20
N THR A 13 53.50 16.31 17.15
CA THR A 13 52.29 15.59 17.55
C THR A 13 51.24 15.77 16.48
N VAL A 14 50.95 14.71 15.76
CA VAL A 14 49.76 14.63 14.87
C VAL A 14 48.56 14.39 15.75
N LEU A 15 47.76 15.42 15.96
CA LEU A 15 46.41 15.29 16.49
C LEU A 15 45.52 14.71 15.37
N THR A 16 45.19 13.43 15.44
CA THR A 16 44.11 12.85 14.70
C THR A 16 42.79 13.39 15.27
N ALA A 17 42.20 14.34 14.57
CA ALA A 17 40.80 14.70 14.80
C ALA A 17 39.94 13.51 14.36
N CYS A 18 39.23 12.90 15.29
CA CYS A 18 38.09 12.05 14.97
C CYS A 18 37.00 12.98 14.43
N ASP A 19 36.80 12.99 13.13
CA ASP A 19 35.57 13.48 12.55
C ASP A 19 34.45 12.53 12.99
N SER A 20 33.66 13.01 13.95
CA SER A 20 32.37 12.43 14.22
C SER A 20 31.51 12.70 13.00
N ALA A 21 31.28 11.67 12.18
CA ALA A 21 30.27 11.69 11.14
C ALA A 21 28.96 12.11 11.80
N SER A 22 28.51 13.30 11.51
CA SER A 22 27.19 13.77 11.86
C SER A 22 26.19 12.89 11.12
N LEU A 23 25.36 12.17 11.87
CA LEU A 23 24.16 11.54 11.35
C LEU A 23 23.39 12.56 10.50
N PRO A 24 22.80 12.15 9.38
CA PRO A 24 21.97 13.05 8.58
C PRO A 24 20.87 13.63 9.49
N THR A 25 20.81 14.94 9.56
CA THR A 25 19.78 15.65 10.33
C THR A 25 18.43 15.27 9.78
N THR A 26 17.58 14.69 10.63
CA THR A 26 16.16 14.45 10.36
C THR A 26 15.56 15.73 9.78
N PRO A 27 14.89 15.68 8.62
CA PRO A 27 14.18 16.85 8.12
C PRO A 27 13.07 17.19 9.10
N THR A 28 13.07 18.42 9.60
CA THR A 28 11.97 18.96 10.39
C THR A 28 10.73 19.06 9.51
N VAL A 29 9.57 18.82 10.07
CA VAL A 29 8.24 18.82 9.41
C VAL A 29 7.92 20.11 8.64
N ASP A 30 8.74 21.17 8.76
CA ASP A 30 8.60 22.45 8.06
C ASP A 30 9.23 22.48 6.64
N SER A 31 9.88 21.43 6.21
CA SER A 31 10.31 21.29 4.81
C SER A 31 9.37 20.37 4.04
N ILE A 32 8.14 20.83 3.81
CA ILE A 32 7.37 20.35 2.66
C ILE A 32 8.24 20.70 1.46
N THR A 33 8.89 19.70 0.88
CA THR A 33 9.59 19.81 -0.39
C THR A 33 8.62 20.48 -1.34
N GLU A 34 9.02 21.56 -2.03
CA GLU A 34 8.19 22.17 -3.06
C GLU A 34 7.72 21.06 -3.98
N LEU A 35 6.41 20.75 -3.94
CA LEU A 35 5.80 19.75 -4.81
C LEU A 35 6.17 20.13 -6.25
N SER A 36 6.77 19.21 -6.98
CA SER A 36 7.03 19.38 -8.40
C SER A 36 5.73 19.88 -9.04
N GLY A 37 5.77 20.97 -9.78
CA GLY A 37 4.66 21.87 -10.13
C GLY A 37 3.39 21.26 -10.77
N THR A 38 3.18 19.97 -10.62
CA THR A 38 2.04 19.18 -11.16
C THR A 38 1.15 18.55 -10.08
N LEU A 39 1.60 18.44 -8.83
CA LEU A 39 0.80 17.84 -7.75
C LEU A 39 -0.02 18.90 -6.99
N THR A 40 -1.23 18.53 -6.60
CA THR A 40 -2.15 19.39 -5.84
C THR A 40 -2.66 18.65 -4.62
N GLU A 41 -2.61 19.28 -3.45
CA GLU A 41 -3.19 18.72 -2.24
C GLU A 41 -4.71 18.58 -2.35
N ILE A 42 -5.24 17.48 -1.84
CA ILE A 42 -6.67 17.27 -1.61
C ILE A 42 -6.88 17.29 -0.10
N PRO A 43 -7.49 18.34 0.45
CA PRO A 43 -7.70 18.41 1.89
C PRO A 43 -8.75 17.37 2.34
N LEU A 44 -8.37 16.54 3.31
CA LEU A 44 -9.28 15.64 4.01
C LEU A 44 -9.33 15.97 5.50
N GLY A 45 -10.47 15.73 6.13
CA GLY A 45 -10.65 15.91 7.57
C GLY A 45 -9.92 14.85 8.41
N ALA A 46 -10.03 13.59 8.00
CA ALA A 46 -9.40 12.44 8.66
C ALA A 46 -8.42 11.71 7.72
N GLY A 47 -7.52 12.47 7.13
CA GLY A 47 -6.55 11.96 6.17
C GLY A 47 -5.88 13.08 5.43
N TYR A 48 -5.21 12.72 4.35
CA TYR A 48 -4.67 13.67 3.37
C TYR A 48 -4.64 13.02 1.99
N GLY A 49 -4.69 13.83 0.97
CA GLY A 49 -4.68 13.37 -0.42
C GLY A 49 -3.87 14.27 -1.33
N ILE A 50 -3.46 13.70 -2.45
CA ILE A 50 -2.70 14.36 -3.51
C ILE A 50 -3.35 14.00 -4.84
N ARG A 51 -3.46 15.00 -5.73
CA ARG A 51 -3.93 14.83 -7.10
C ARG A 51 -2.81 15.13 -8.07
N GLY A 52 -2.53 14.19 -8.97
CA GLY A 52 -1.74 14.36 -10.19
C GLY A 52 -2.63 14.49 -11.43
N SER A 53 -2.02 14.41 -12.62
CA SER A 53 -2.75 14.50 -13.90
C SER A 53 -3.67 13.29 -14.18
N TRP A 54 -3.32 12.12 -13.67
CA TRP A 54 -4.00 10.86 -13.96
C TRP A 54 -4.39 10.05 -12.71
N PHE A 55 -4.03 10.52 -11.50
CA PHE A 55 -4.31 9.84 -10.24
C PHE A 55 -4.75 10.80 -9.14
N GLU A 56 -5.41 10.22 -8.14
CA GLU A 56 -5.61 10.80 -6.81
C GLU A 56 -5.20 9.75 -5.77
N LEU A 57 -4.30 10.12 -4.87
CA LEU A 57 -3.79 9.24 -3.82
C LEU A 57 -4.22 9.76 -2.47
N TYR A 58 -4.72 8.88 -1.62
CA TYR A 58 -5.26 9.20 -0.30
C TYR A 58 -4.63 8.32 0.78
N PHE A 59 -4.41 8.90 1.94
CA PHE A 59 -4.01 8.20 3.15
C PHE A 59 -4.96 8.53 4.29
N THR A 60 -5.28 7.55 5.11
CA THR A 60 -6.05 7.76 6.34
C THR A 60 -5.17 8.40 7.41
N ASN A 61 -5.78 9.19 8.30
CA ASN A 61 -5.11 9.69 9.49
C ASN A 61 -5.94 9.38 10.75
N PRO A 62 -5.71 8.23 11.39
CA PRO A 62 -6.43 7.83 12.60
C PRO A 62 -6.27 8.80 13.78
N GLU A 63 -5.24 9.65 13.76
CA GLU A 63 -4.96 10.62 14.82
C GLU A 63 -5.71 11.95 14.65
N SER A 64 -6.35 12.14 13.50
CA SER A 64 -7.16 13.33 13.30
C SER A 64 -8.31 13.37 14.29
N PRO A 65 -8.60 14.53 14.89
CA PRO A 65 -9.80 14.69 15.73
C PRO A 65 -11.11 14.35 15.02
N LEU A 66 -11.15 14.41 13.69
CA LEU A 66 -12.31 14.07 12.87
C LEU A 66 -12.42 12.56 12.62
N ALA A 67 -11.35 11.80 12.78
CA ALA A 67 -11.37 10.34 12.66
C ALA A 67 -12.31 9.71 13.70
N SER A 68 -12.27 10.17 14.95
CA SER A 68 -13.19 9.71 16.00
C SER A 68 -14.66 10.08 15.76
N GLN A 69 -14.94 10.97 14.81
CA GLN A 69 -16.28 11.37 14.38
C GLN A 69 -16.71 10.68 13.09
N GLU A 70 -15.85 9.81 12.55
CA GLU A 70 -16.05 9.06 11.31
C GLU A 70 -16.47 9.97 10.14
N THR A 71 -15.74 11.08 9.96
CA THR A 71 -16.04 12.06 8.93
C THR A 71 -14.78 12.62 8.27
N GLY A 72 -14.89 12.87 6.96
CA GLY A 72 -13.81 13.47 6.16
C GLY A 72 -12.66 12.55 5.85
N GLY A 73 -12.88 11.22 5.84
CA GLY A 73 -11.91 10.22 5.41
C GLY A 73 -11.86 10.02 3.88
N PRO A 74 -10.99 9.10 3.40
CA PRO A 74 -10.89 8.76 1.98
C PRO A 74 -12.14 8.14 1.37
N ASP A 75 -13.07 7.66 2.19
CA ASP A 75 -14.37 7.15 1.77
C ASP A 75 -15.26 8.22 1.11
N GLY A 76 -15.13 9.48 1.50
CA GLY A 76 -15.87 10.59 0.90
C GLY A 76 -15.62 10.73 -0.60
N PRO A 77 -14.38 10.94 -1.05
CA PRO A 77 -14.03 10.98 -2.49
C PRO A 77 -14.46 9.74 -3.28
N LEU A 78 -14.34 8.53 -2.71
CA LEU A 78 -14.83 7.31 -3.37
C LEU A 78 -16.35 7.30 -3.49
N ALA A 79 -17.08 7.69 -2.44
CA ALA A 79 -18.54 7.80 -2.49
C ALA A 79 -19.00 8.82 -3.55
N GLU A 80 -18.31 9.97 -3.67
CA GLU A 80 -18.58 10.97 -4.71
C GLU A 80 -18.31 10.43 -6.13
N ALA A 81 -17.27 9.62 -6.31
CA ALA A 81 -17.00 8.96 -7.60
C ALA A 81 -18.10 7.97 -7.96
N ILE A 82 -18.55 7.13 -7.02
CA ILE A 82 -19.69 6.21 -7.21
C ILE A 82 -20.97 6.98 -7.52
N ASP A 83 -21.23 8.11 -6.86
CA ASP A 83 -22.37 8.97 -7.15
C ASP A 83 -22.29 9.61 -8.53
N SER A 84 -21.09 9.76 -9.09
CA SER A 84 -20.86 10.31 -10.43
C SER A 84 -20.94 9.27 -11.54
N ALA A 85 -20.96 7.98 -11.21
CA ALA A 85 -21.03 6.86 -12.14
C ALA A 85 -22.29 6.92 -13.03
N ARG A 86 -22.13 6.56 -14.31
CA ARG A 86 -23.18 6.64 -15.33
C ARG A 86 -23.55 5.29 -15.95
N LEU A 87 -22.60 4.36 -16.03
CA LEU A 87 -22.75 3.07 -16.70
C LEU A 87 -22.67 1.92 -15.72
N SER A 88 -21.54 1.79 -14.99
CA SER A 88 -21.24 0.64 -14.16
C SER A 88 -20.43 1.00 -12.93
N VAL A 89 -20.60 0.20 -11.88
CA VAL A 89 -19.76 0.17 -10.67
C VAL A 89 -19.56 -1.28 -10.29
N ASP A 90 -18.35 -1.80 -10.48
CA ASP A 90 -17.94 -3.15 -10.10
C ASP A 90 -17.05 -3.09 -8.88
N VAL A 91 -17.41 -3.80 -7.83
CA VAL A 91 -16.74 -3.74 -6.51
C VAL A 91 -16.25 -5.12 -6.15
N ALA A 92 -14.92 -5.26 -5.94
CA ALA A 92 -14.34 -6.40 -5.25
C ALA A 92 -13.84 -5.94 -3.88
N ILE A 93 -14.39 -6.48 -2.80
CA ILE A 93 -14.10 -6.02 -1.45
C ILE A 93 -14.18 -7.13 -0.40
N TYR A 94 -13.14 -7.23 0.41
CA TYR A 94 -13.11 -8.17 1.53
C TYR A 94 -14.22 -7.87 2.56
N SER A 95 -14.41 -6.61 2.97
CA SER A 95 -15.38 -6.23 3.99
C SER A 95 -15.98 -4.84 3.75
N LEU A 96 -17.30 -4.72 3.97
CA LEU A 96 -18.06 -3.48 3.81
C LEU A 96 -18.91 -3.20 5.06
N SER A 97 -18.71 -2.03 5.68
CA SER A 97 -19.58 -1.48 6.74
C SER A 97 -19.69 0.05 6.69
N LEU A 98 -19.00 0.73 5.76
CA LEU A 98 -19.07 2.18 5.58
C LEU A 98 -20.43 2.59 5.00
N ASN A 99 -21.18 3.36 5.79
CA ASN A 99 -22.46 3.91 5.36
C ASN A 99 -22.33 4.80 4.11
N SER A 100 -21.27 5.60 4.00
CA SER A 100 -20.99 6.47 2.86
C SER A 100 -20.93 5.69 1.54
N ILE A 101 -20.18 4.58 1.52
CA ILE A 101 -20.00 3.72 0.33
C ILE A 101 -21.28 2.92 0.06
N ARG A 102 -21.86 2.25 1.07
CA ARG A 102 -23.12 1.53 0.91
C ARG A 102 -24.21 2.40 0.31
N ASP A 103 -24.41 3.61 0.84
CA ASP A 103 -25.49 4.50 0.41
C ASP A 103 -25.20 5.07 -0.97
N ALA A 104 -23.95 5.31 -1.36
CA ALA A 104 -23.55 5.69 -2.72
C ALA A 104 -23.87 4.57 -3.73
N LEU A 105 -23.58 3.30 -3.41
CA LEU A 105 -23.92 2.14 -4.24
C LEU A 105 -25.44 2.01 -4.42
N LEU A 106 -26.23 2.19 -3.35
CA LEU A 106 -27.69 2.20 -3.42
C LEU A 106 -28.21 3.35 -4.32
N ARG A 107 -27.64 4.55 -4.20
CA ARG A 107 -28.02 5.68 -5.07
C ARG A 107 -27.64 5.43 -6.53
N ALA A 108 -26.45 4.87 -6.80
CA ALA A 108 -26.04 4.50 -8.15
C ALA A 108 -27.01 3.48 -8.77
N HIS A 109 -27.33 2.41 -8.05
CA HIS A 109 -28.30 1.40 -8.48
C HIS A 109 -29.69 1.99 -8.72
N ALA A 110 -30.19 2.87 -7.84
CA ALA A 110 -31.47 3.55 -8.00
C ALA A 110 -31.52 4.49 -9.22
N ARG A 111 -30.38 5.00 -9.69
CA ARG A 111 -30.25 5.77 -10.95
C ARG A 111 -30.23 4.90 -12.20
N GLY A 112 -30.16 3.57 -12.05
CA GLY A 112 -30.08 2.61 -13.15
C GLY A 112 -28.64 2.30 -13.59
N VAL A 113 -27.64 2.69 -12.83
CA VAL A 113 -26.25 2.26 -13.01
C VAL A 113 -26.15 0.76 -12.71
N GLN A 114 -25.43 0.01 -13.53
CA GLN A 114 -25.13 -1.40 -13.26
C GLN A 114 -24.16 -1.51 -12.08
N VAL A 115 -24.65 -1.92 -10.92
CA VAL A 115 -23.83 -2.15 -9.74
C VAL A 115 -23.71 -3.64 -9.49
N ARG A 116 -22.47 -4.15 -9.41
CA ARG A 116 -22.15 -5.56 -9.09
C ARG A 116 -21.11 -5.62 -7.99
N MET A 117 -21.10 -6.72 -7.22
CA MET A 117 -20.11 -6.89 -6.14
C MET A 117 -19.64 -8.34 -6.05
N VAL A 118 -18.33 -8.50 -5.83
CA VAL A 118 -17.70 -9.72 -5.33
C VAL A 118 -17.22 -9.45 -3.91
N MET A 119 -17.42 -10.39 -3.01
CA MET A 119 -17.09 -10.21 -1.60
C MET A 119 -16.65 -11.51 -0.95
N GLU A 120 -15.75 -11.40 0.03
CA GLU A 120 -15.42 -12.50 0.94
C GLU A 120 -16.69 -13.08 1.58
N SER A 121 -16.85 -14.40 1.47
CA SER A 121 -18.07 -15.12 1.87
C SER A 121 -18.38 -14.98 3.35
N ASP A 122 -17.37 -14.96 4.21
CA ASP A 122 -17.53 -14.82 5.66
C ASP A 122 -18.11 -13.45 6.08
N ASN A 123 -18.12 -12.49 5.17
CA ASN A 123 -18.64 -11.15 5.39
C ASN A 123 -20.04 -10.90 4.76
N LEU A 124 -20.56 -11.85 3.97
CA LEU A 124 -21.83 -11.69 3.23
C LEU A 124 -23.05 -11.51 4.13
N ASP A 125 -23.05 -12.12 5.31
CA ASP A 125 -24.19 -12.07 6.23
C ASP A 125 -24.24 -10.81 7.10
N ARG A 126 -23.28 -9.90 6.92
CA ARG A 126 -23.28 -8.60 7.61
C ARG A 126 -24.41 -7.70 7.08
N SER A 127 -24.81 -6.73 7.92
CA SER A 127 -25.99 -5.90 7.66
C SER A 127 -25.93 -5.10 6.35
N ASP A 128 -24.75 -4.59 5.97
CA ASP A 128 -24.64 -3.71 4.81
C ASP A 128 -24.63 -4.47 3.48
N PRO A 129 -23.91 -5.58 3.31
CA PRO A 129 -24.12 -6.46 2.15
C PRO A 129 -25.56 -6.95 2.02
N GLN A 130 -26.24 -7.27 3.11
CA GLN A 130 -27.64 -7.69 3.06
C GLN A 130 -28.57 -6.57 2.57
N LYS A 131 -28.36 -5.31 3.00
CA LYS A 131 -29.13 -4.16 2.47
C LYS A 131 -28.94 -3.95 0.97
N LEU A 132 -27.71 -4.16 0.45
CA LEU A 132 -27.45 -4.09 -0.99
C LEU A 132 -28.16 -5.21 -1.74
N LYS A 133 -28.11 -6.45 -1.23
CA LYS A 133 -28.87 -7.59 -1.80
C LYS A 133 -30.37 -7.35 -1.79
N ASP A 134 -30.93 -6.84 -0.69
CA ASP A 134 -32.35 -6.52 -0.56
C ASP A 134 -32.80 -5.43 -1.55
N ALA A 135 -31.90 -4.53 -1.94
CA ALA A 135 -32.12 -3.54 -2.99
C ALA A 135 -32.02 -4.10 -4.42
N GLY A 136 -31.61 -5.37 -4.57
CA GLY A 136 -31.48 -6.03 -5.87
C GLY A 136 -30.08 -5.93 -6.51
N ILE A 137 -29.07 -5.46 -5.79
CA ILE A 137 -27.67 -5.47 -6.24
C ILE A 137 -27.15 -6.91 -6.18
N PRO A 138 -26.65 -7.50 -7.28
CA PRO A 138 -26.08 -8.83 -7.28
C PRO A 138 -24.74 -8.83 -6.54
N ILE A 139 -24.59 -9.72 -5.58
CA ILE A 139 -23.35 -9.93 -4.80
C ILE A 139 -23.00 -11.41 -4.83
N LEU A 140 -21.77 -11.72 -5.27
CA LEU A 140 -21.21 -13.06 -5.32
C LEU A 140 -20.15 -13.18 -4.18
N GLY A 141 -20.13 -14.32 -3.50
CA GLY A 141 -19.10 -14.69 -2.54
C GLY A 141 -18.19 -15.77 -3.11
N ASP A 142 -16.95 -15.83 -2.66
CA ASP A 142 -15.95 -16.80 -3.12
C ASP A 142 -16.22 -18.24 -2.64
N ARG A 143 -16.87 -18.44 -1.50
CA ARG A 143 -17.34 -19.75 -0.96
C ARG A 143 -16.24 -20.80 -0.83
N ARG A 144 -15.02 -20.40 -0.49
CA ARG A 144 -13.86 -21.30 -0.37
C ARG A 144 -12.98 -20.97 0.84
N GLU A 145 -11.90 -21.74 1.04
CA GLU A 145 -10.99 -21.59 2.19
C GLU A 145 -10.01 -20.42 2.06
N GLY A 146 -9.57 -20.08 0.82
CA GLY A 146 -8.79 -18.87 0.55
C GLY A 146 -9.65 -17.61 0.72
N LEU A 147 -9.06 -16.44 0.80
CA LEU A 147 -9.80 -15.19 0.94
C LEU A 147 -9.97 -14.51 -0.42
N MET A 148 -11.16 -14.04 -0.70
CA MET A 148 -11.34 -12.94 -1.66
C MET A 148 -10.91 -11.65 -0.95
N HIS A 149 -9.64 -11.33 -1.08
CA HIS A 149 -9.02 -10.26 -0.30
C HIS A 149 -8.74 -9.00 -1.10
N ASP A 150 -9.18 -8.92 -2.33
CA ASP A 150 -9.16 -7.72 -3.15
C ASP A 150 -9.89 -6.54 -2.51
N LYS A 151 -9.47 -5.35 -2.85
CA LYS A 151 -10.07 -4.09 -2.44
C LYS A 151 -9.98 -3.10 -3.60
N PHE A 152 -10.92 -3.23 -4.54
CA PHE A 152 -10.98 -2.31 -5.68
C PHE A 152 -12.41 -1.99 -6.13
N VAL A 153 -12.54 -0.89 -6.84
CA VAL A 153 -13.77 -0.48 -7.54
C VAL A 153 -13.40 -0.04 -8.95
N VAL A 154 -14.09 -0.58 -9.95
CA VAL A 154 -14.02 -0.10 -11.32
C VAL A 154 -15.28 0.73 -11.61
N ILE A 155 -15.12 1.94 -12.13
CA ILE A 155 -16.23 2.84 -12.43
C ILE A 155 -16.24 3.16 -13.93
N ASP A 156 -17.38 2.88 -14.57
CA ASP A 156 -17.67 3.19 -15.98
C ASP A 156 -16.65 2.63 -16.98
N ASP A 157 -15.86 1.59 -16.62
CA ASP A 157 -14.70 1.05 -17.37
C ASP A 157 -13.63 2.11 -17.71
N LEU A 158 -13.54 3.19 -16.92
CA LEU A 158 -12.67 4.34 -17.15
C LEU A 158 -11.66 4.58 -16.06
N GLU A 159 -11.98 4.19 -14.84
CA GLU A 159 -11.14 4.43 -13.68
C GLU A 159 -11.19 3.28 -12.67
N VAL A 160 -10.09 3.15 -11.93
CA VAL A 160 -9.93 2.16 -10.86
C VAL A 160 -9.62 2.86 -9.55
N TRP A 161 -10.28 2.43 -8.49
CA TRP A 161 -9.93 2.72 -7.10
C TRP A 161 -9.39 1.47 -6.45
N MET A 162 -8.20 1.50 -5.87
CA MET A 162 -7.60 0.33 -5.24
C MET A 162 -6.64 0.74 -4.11
N GLY A 163 -6.26 -0.20 -3.27
CA GLY A 163 -5.31 0.02 -2.17
C GLY A 163 -5.44 -0.98 -1.04
N SER A 164 -5.03 -0.58 0.16
CA SER A 164 -5.12 -1.44 1.34
C SER A 164 -6.44 -1.32 2.11
N MET A 165 -7.23 -0.26 1.86
CA MET A 165 -8.39 0.11 2.66
C MET A 165 -9.57 -0.84 2.47
N ASN A 166 -10.00 -1.53 3.53
CA ASN A 166 -11.34 -2.10 3.58
C ASN A 166 -12.40 -0.99 3.67
N PHE A 167 -13.57 -1.23 3.10
CA PHE A 167 -14.66 -0.24 3.15
C PHE A 167 -15.43 -0.36 4.48
N THR A 168 -14.70 -0.20 5.58
CA THR A 168 -15.20 -0.28 6.95
C THR A 168 -14.87 0.98 7.73
N ASP A 169 -15.63 1.26 8.79
CA ASP A 169 -15.38 2.42 9.65
C ASP A 169 -13.95 2.38 10.21
N SER A 170 -13.48 1.22 10.67
CA SER A 170 -12.08 1.08 11.08
C SER A 170 -11.10 1.33 9.94
N GLY A 171 -11.38 0.79 8.74
CA GLY A 171 -10.51 0.96 7.56
C GLY A 171 -10.32 2.41 7.15
N ALA A 172 -11.35 3.25 7.27
CA ALA A 172 -11.31 4.65 6.89
C ALA A 172 -10.84 5.58 8.00
N TYR A 173 -11.02 5.19 9.30
CA TYR A 173 -10.87 6.13 10.40
C TYR A 173 -9.99 5.65 11.57
N ALA A 174 -9.72 4.35 11.71
CA ALA A 174 -8.93 3.82 12.82
C ALA A 174 -7.60 3.20 12.38
N ASP A 175 -7.53 2.67 11.16
CA ASP A 175 -6.38 1.97 10.63
C ASP A 175 -5.55 2.88 9.70
N ASN A 176 -4.24 2.61 9.59
CA ASN A 176 -3.40 3.26 8.58
C ASN A 176 -3.59 2.55 7.24
N ASN A 177 -4.16 3.24 6.28
CA ASN A 177 -4.47 2.73 4.95
C ASN A 177 -4.12 3.72 3.84
N ASN A 178 -3.99 3.19 2.63
CA ASN A 178 -3.94 3.97 1.39
C ASN A 178 -5.11 3.59 0.46
N LEU A 179 -5.46 4.52 -0.41
CA LEU A 179 -6.43 4.36 -1.48
C LEU A 179 -5.98 5.23 -2.65
N ILE A 180 -5.88 4.67 -3.85
CA ILE A 180 -5.57 5.41 -5.07
C ILE A 180 -6.71 5.31 -6.06
N ARG A 181 -7.02 6.43 -6.74
CA ARG A 181 -7.84 6.51 -7.93
C ARG A 181 -6.93 6.65 -9.14
N ILE A 182 -7.11 5.84 -10.16
CA ILE A 182 -6.32 5.86 -11.40
C ILE A 182 -7.27 6.03 -12.58
N HIS A 183 -7.11 7.13 -13.34
CA HIS A 183 -7.85 7.40 -14.56
C HIS A 183 -7.13 6.75 -15.76
N SER A 184 -7.52 5.54 -16.12
CA SER A 184 -6.91 4.83 -17.24
C SER A 184 -7.82 3.68 -17.69
N VAL A 185 -8.24 3.70 -18.96
CA VAL A 185 -9.01 2.62 -19.59
C VAL A 185 -8.26 1.28 -19.50
N LYS A 186 -6.94 1.27 -19.72
CA LYS A 186 -6.14 0.03 -19.63
C LYS A 186 -6.05 -0.54 -18.22
N MET A 187 -5.98 0.33 -17.22
CA MET A 187 -6.06 -0.11 -15.82
C MET A 187 -7.47 -0.65 -15.54
N ALA A 188 -8.52 0.04 -16.00
CA ALA A 188 -9.89 -0.43 -15.84
C ALA A 188 -10.10 -1.78 -16.55
N GLU A 189 -9.57 -1.99 -17.77
CA GLU A 189 -9.63 -3.29 -18.47
C GLU A 189 -9.01 -4.43 -17.65
N ASN A 190 -7.85 -4.21 -16.99
CA ASN A 190 -7.23 -5.21 -16.13
C ASN A 190 -8.14 -5.59 -14.96
N TYR A 191 -8.60 -4.61 -14.20
CA TYR A 191 -9.44 -4.83 -13.03
C TYR A 191 -10.85 -5.31 -13.36
N THR A 192 -11.39 -4.94 -14.54
CA THR A 192 -12.65 -5.50 -15.07
C THR A 192 -12.47 -6.99 -15.41
N LYS A 193 -11.34 -7.36 -16.03
CA LYS A 193 -11.06 -8.78 -16.34
C LYS A 193 -10.97 -9.61 -15.06
N GLU A 194 -10.25 -9.15 -14.05
CA GLU A 194 -10.16 -9.78 -12.74
C GLU A 194 -11.54 -9.91 -12.07
N PHE A 195 -12.32 -8.83 -12.09
CA PHE A 195 -13.68 -8.85 -11.56
C PHE A 195 -14.58 -9.84 -12.30
N GLU A 196 -14.53 -9.90 -13.63
CA GLU A 196 -15.36 -10.80 -14.43
C GLU A 196 -14.97 -12.27 -14.24
N GLU A 197 -13.68 -12.56 -14.06
CA GLU A 197 -13.22 -13.91 -13.74
C GLU A 197 -13.87 -14.40 -12.43
N MET A 198 -13.91 -13.57 -11.40
CA MET A 198 -14.59 -13.88 -10.15
C MET A 198 -16.12 -13.89 -10.33
N PHE A 199 -16.70 -12.83 -10.91
CA PHE A 199 -18.14 -12.63 -10.89
C PHE A 199 -18.90 -13.44 -11.94
N VAL A 200 -18.33 -13.62 -13.14
CA VAL A 200 -18.96 -14.30 -14.28
C VAL A 200 -18.54 -15.76 -14.36
N ASP A 201 -17.24 -16.02 -14.25
CA ASP A 201 -16.69 -17.36 -14.40
C ASP A 201 -16.66 -18.14 -13.08
N ASP A 202 -16.96 -17.47 -11.95
CA ASP A 202 -16.98 -18.05 -10.59
C ASP A 202 -15.63 -18.70 -10.21
N ALA A 203 -14.54 -18.14 -10.75
CA ALA A 203 -13.16 -18.60 -10.55
C ALA A 203 -12.47 -17.74 -9.50
N PHE A 204 -11.80 -18.40 -8.55
CA PHE A 204 -11.13 -17.77 -7.41
C PHE A 204 -9.86 -18.54 -7.04
N GLY A 205 -8.85 -17.81 -6.55
CA GLY A 205 -7.62 -18.35 -5.99
C GLY A 205 -6.87 -19.30 -6.95
N PRO A 206 -6.37 -20.47 -6.49
CA PRO A 206 -5.48 -21.29 -7.30
C PRO A 206 -6.10 -21.91 -8.55
N ASP A 207 -7.41 -21.75 -8.78
CA ASP A 207 -8.10 -22.23 -9.99
C ASP A 207 -8.12 -21.18 -11.12
N VAL A 208 -7.63 -19.96 -10.86
CA VAL A 208 -7.52 -18.87 -11.84
C VAL A 208 -6.31 -19.05 -12.77
N VAL A 209 -6.33 -18.36 -13.91
CA VAL A 209 -5.28 -18.40 -14.92
C VAL A 209 -4.89 -16.98 -15.31
N ALA A 210 -3.60 -16.67 -15.26
CA ALA A 210 -3.08 -15.36 -15.61
C ALA A 210 -3.55 -14.89 -16.99
N GLU A 211 -4.43 -13.92 -17.02
CA GLU A 211 -5.01 -13.32 -18.23
C GLU A 211 -5.06 -11.78 -18.17
N THR A 212 -4.17 -11.14 -17.39
CA THR A 212 -4.10 -9.68 -17.26
C THR A 212 -3.85 -9.03 -18.63
N PRO A 213 -4.83 -8.28 -19.20
CA PRO A 213 -4.74 -7.80 -20.59
C PRO A 213 -3.57 -6.84 -20.83
N ASN A 214 -3.25 -6.01 -19.85
CA ASN A 214 -2.23 -4.99 -19.91
C ASN A 214 -1.31 -5.08 -18.66
N PRO A 215 -0.45 -6.11 -18.54
CA PRO A 215 0.36 -6.32 -17.32
C PRO A 215 1.34 -5.17 -17.06
N ARG A 216 1.67 -4.40 -18.11
CA ARG A 216 2.40 -3.13 -18.01
C ARG A 216 1.65 -2.03 -18.74
N VAL A 217 1.30 -0.97 -18.01
CA VAL A 217 0.65 0.24 -18.53
C VAL A 217 1.61 1.41 -18.40
N THR A 218 1.58 2.35 -19.35
CA THR A 218 2.27 3.64 -19.21
C THR A 218 1.24 4.75 -19.24
N ILE A 219 1.20 5.57 -18.18
CA ILE A 219 0.27 6.70 -18.08
C ILE A 219 1.11 7.97 -17.87
N ASP A 220 0.95 8.93 -18.76
CA ASP A 220 1.70 10.21 -18.72
C ASP A 220 3.21 10.03 -18.50
N GLY A 221 3.79 9.03 -19.19
CA GLY A 221 5.21 8.69 -19.11
C GLY A 221 5.59 7.81 -17.89
N THR A 222 4.70 7.58 -16.96
CA THR A 222 4.93 6.73 -15.78
C THR A 222 4.60 5.28 -16.10
N PRO A 223 5.56 4.34 -16.00
CA PRO A 223 5.30 2.91 -16.08
C PRO A 223 4.60 2.41 -14.82
N ILE A 224 3.65 1.48 -15.01
CA ILE A 224 2.92 0.80 -13.93
C ILE A 224 2.83 -0.68 -14.29
N ASP A 225 3.32 -1.55 -13.44
CA ASP A 225 3.09 -2.99 -13.55
C ASP A 225 1.90 -3.38 -12.67
N VAL A 226 1.08 -4.28 -13.15
CA VAL A 226 -0.14 -4.76 -12.49
C VAL A 226 -0.05 -6.26 -12.30
N TYR A 227 -0.35 -6.74 -11.11
CA TYR A 227 -0.33 -8.14 -10.77
C TYR A 227 -1.57 -8.51 -9.96
N PHE A 228 -2.11 -9.68 -10.26
CA PHE A 228 -3.14 -10.35 -9.46
C PHE A 228 -2.58 -11.67 -8.92
N ALA A 229 -2.80 -11.94 -7.67
CA ALA A 229 -2.43 -13.21 -7.07
C ALA A 229 -3.69 -14.09 -6.96
N PRO A 230 -3.48 -15.41 -7.10
CA PRO A 230 -2.21 -16.12 -7.01
C PRO A 230 -1.51 -16.43 -8.37
N ASP A 231 -2.01 -15.99 -9.49
CA ASP A 231 -1.64 -16.46 -10.83
C ASP A 231 -0.51 -15.65 -11.52
N ASP A 232 -0.31 -14.36 -11.18
CA ASP A 232 0.71 -13.49 -11.79
C ASP A 232 2.10 -13.58 -11.15
N ASN A 233 2.38 -14.59 -10.30
CA ASN A 233 3.69 -14.80 -9.65
C ASN A 233 4.21 -13.55 -8.91
N VAL A 234 3.39 -12.95 -8.09
CA VAL A 234 3.68 -11.68 -7.39
C VAL A 234 4.99 -11.74 -6.62
N GLN A 235 5.22 -12.80 -5.84
CA GLN A 235 6.43 -12.97 -5.04
C GLN A 235 7.71 -12.96 -5.89
N ALA A 236 7.71 -13.62 -7.05
CA ALA A 236 8.87 -13.66 -7.92
C ALA A 236 9.24 -12.25 -8.43
N ASN A 237 8.24 -11.45 -8.80
CA ASN A 237 8.44 -10.06 -9.23
C ASN A 237 8.92 -9.17 -8.08
N LEU A 238 8.39 -9.34 -6.86
CA LEU A 238 8.87 -8.64 -5.68
C LEU A 238 10.33 -8.96 -5.37
N LEU A 239 10.72 -10.25 -5.45
CA LEU A 239 12.10 -10.68 -5.24
C LEU A 239 13.05 -10.07 -6.26
N ASP A 240 12.63 -9.97 -7.54
CA ASP A 240 13.43 -9.31 -8.57
C ASP A 240 13.68 -7.84 -8.24
N LEU A 241 12.63 -7.09 -7.88
CA LEU A 241 12.73 -5.68 -7.50
C LEU A 241 13.62 -5.48 -6.26
N ILE A 242 13.43 -6.28 -5.20
CA ILE A 242 14.22 -6.20 -3.96
C ILE A 242 15.70 -6.48 -4.25
N ASN A 243 16.01 -7.53 -5.03
CA ASN A 243 17.38 -7.92 -5.38
C ASN A 243 18.09 -6.89 -6.28
N HIS A 244 17.35 -6.01 -6.95
CA HIS A 244 17.91 -4.96 -7.79
C HIS A 244 17.93 -3.57 -7.11
N ALA A 245 17.54 -3.47 -5.85
CA ALA A 245 17.63 -2.22 -5.08
C ALA A 245 19.08 -1.70 -5.05
N GLN A 246 19.26 -0.40 -5.22
CA GLN A 246 20.59 0.24 -5.31
C GLN A 246 20.91 1.09 -4.07
N GLY A 247 19.93 1.59 -3.36
CA GLY A 247 20.11 2.53 -2.25
C GLY A 247 19.32 2.19 -1.01
N SER A 248 18.01 1.93 -1.16
CA SER A 248 17.14 1.78 -0.02
C SER A 248 15.93 0.88 -0.26
N ILE A 249 15.45 0.26 0.82
CA ILE A 249 14.19 -0.47 0.91
C ILE A 249 13.48 -0.03 2.18
N TYR A 250 12.33 0.64 2.01
CA TYR A 250 11.45 0.97 3.13
C TYR A 250 10.15 0.17 3.02
N PHE A 251 9.56 -0.23 4.15
CA PHE A 251 8.31 -0.95 4.11
C PHE A 251 7.36 -0.62 5.27
N MET A 252 6.08 -0.73 4.96
CA MET A 252 4.98 -0.75 5.93
C MET A 252 4.18 -2.02 5.69
N ALA A 253 4.21 -2.97 6.62
CA ALA A 253 3.67 -4.31 6.42
C ALA A 253 2.67 -4.70 7.50
N PHE A 254 1.40 -4.87 7.12
CA PHE A 254 0.39 -5.42 8.02
C PHE A 254 0.80 -6.83 8.45
N SER A 255 0.81 -7.79 7.52
CA SER A 255 1.29 -9.15 7.79
C SER A 255 2.52 -9.47 6.95
N PHE A 256 3.60 -9.90 7.60
CA PHE A 256 4.85 -10.23 6.94
C PHE A 256 5.39 -11.55 7.49
N THR A 257 5.13 -12.65 6.78
CA THR A 257 5.51 -14.02 7.15
C THR A 257 6.13 -14.78 5.96
N SER A 258 6.43 -14.11 4.85
CA SER A 258 7.08 -14.72 3.68
C SER A 258 8.58 -14.77 3.88
N ASP A 259 9.11 -15.95 4.25
CA ASP A 259 10.56 -16.18 4.36
C ASP A 259 11.34 -15.74 3.09
N PRO A 260 10.88 -16.04 1.85
CA PRO A 260 11.62 -15.60 0.67
C PRO A 260 11.77 -14.08 0.55
N ILE A 261 10.70 -13.30 0.83
CA ILE A 261 10.73 -11.85 0.77
C ILE A 261 11.61 -11.31 1.93
N GLY A 262 11.43 -11.85 3.15
CA GLY A 262 12.24 -11.47 4.31
C GLY A 262 13.73 -11.77 4.14
N ASP A 263 14.07 -12.93 3.56
CA ASP A 263 15.46 -13.29 3.24
C ASP A 263 16.07 -12.32 2.22
N ALA A 264 15.34 -11.95 1.16
CA ALA A 264 15.81 -11.00 0.17
C ALA A 264 16.11 -9.62 0.81
N VAL A 265 15.21 -9.11 1.64
CA VAL A 265 15.41 -7.84 2.39
C VAL A 265 16.66 -7.93 3.28
N ARG A 266 16.85 -9.03 4.02
CA ARG A 266 18.06 -9.22 4.88
C ARG A 266 19.35 -9.34 4.06
N VAL A 267 19.29 -9.95 2.87
CA VAL A 267 20.45 -10.03 1.97
C VAL A 267 20.81 -8.64 1.44
N SER A 268 19.83 -7.88 0.94
CA SER A 268 20.06 -6.50 0.49
C SER A 268 20.69 -5.64 1.58
N ALA A 269 20.21 -5.74 2.83
CA ALA A 269 20.81 -5.02 3.96
C ALA A 269 22.29 -5.40 4.22
N LYS A 270 22.64 -6.69 4.11
CA LYS A 270 24.05 -7.15 4.22
C LYS A 270 24.92 -6.65 3.08
N GLU A 271 24.37 -6.37 1.93
CA GLU A 271 25.04 -5.78 0.77
C GLU A 271 25.18 -4.26 0.88
N GLY A 272 24.63 -3.65 1.92
CA GLY A 272 24.78 -2.23 2.24
C GLY A 272 23.60 -1.36 1.81
N ILE A 273 22.48 -1.96 1.38
CA ILE A 273 21.23 -1.25 1.12
C ILE A 273 20.62 -0.79 2.45
N VAL A 274 20.19 0.46 2.52
CA VAL A 274 19.49 1.00 3.69
C VAL A 274 18.13 0.33 3.81
N VAL A 275 17.86 -0.31 4.96
CA VAL A 275 16.57 -0.96 5.22
C VAL A 275 15.94 -0.37 6.46
N ALA A 276 14.70 0.11 6.36
CA ALA A 276 13.89 0.47 7.51
C ALA A 276 12.43 0.06 7.29
N GLY A 277 11.72 -0.30 8.37
CA GLY A 277 10.38 -0.81 8.24
C GLY A 277 9.50 -0.64 9.47
N VAL A 278 8.18 -0.70 9.23
CA VAL A 278 7.17 -0.78 10.29
C VAL A 278 6.28 -1.97 10.03
N MET A 279 6.04 -2.78 11.06
CA MET A 279 5.15 -3.93 11.03
C MET A 279 4.03 -3.76 12.05
N ASP A 280 2.83 -4.19 11.70
CA ASP A 280 1.68 -4.14 12.60
C ASP A 280 1.92 -4.93 13.90
N ALA A 281 1.74 -4.28 15.04
CA ALA A 281 2.08 -4.84 16.36
C ALA A 281 1.25 -6.09 16.71
N GLU A 282 -0.05 -6.11 16.35
CA GLU A 282 -0.92 -7.27 16.63
C GLU A 282 -0.60 -8.44 15.70
N GLN A 283 -0.25 -8.17 14.44
CA GLN A 283 0.18 -9.21 13.50
C GLN A 283 1.53 -9.82 13.92
N VAL A 284 2.48 -9.00 14.33
CA VAL A 284 3.77 -9.51 14.87
C VAL A 284 3.55 -10.42 16.08
N LYS A 285 2.58 -10.11 16.93
CA LYS A 285 2.27 -10.91 18.12
C LYS A 285 1.50 -12.20 17.81
N SER A 286 0.60 -12.16 16.82
CA SER A 286 -0.34 -13.25 16.54
C SER A 286 0.13 -14.22 15.45
N ASN A 287 0.93 -13.75 14.49
CA ASN A 287 1.39 -14.56 13.37
C ASN A 287 2.49 -15.55 13.79
N ILE A 288 2.38 -16.77 13.26
CA ILE A 288 3.47 -17.74 13.31
C ILE A 288 4.41 -17.47 12.13
N GLY A 289 5.73 -17.43 12.38
CA GLY A 289 6.72 -17.18 11.32
C GLY A 289 6.78 -15.70 10.89
N THR A 290 6.53 -14.77 11.82
CA THR A 290 6.71 -13.35 11.54
C THR A 290 8.17 -13.01 11.22
N GLU A 291 8.40 -12.22 10.18
CA GLU A 291 9.72 -11.73 9.80
C GLU A 291 10.29 -10.67 10.76
N PHE A 292 9.51 -10.18 11.72
CA PHE A 292 9.97 -9.20 12.70
C PHE A 292 11.17 -9.72 13.52
N ASP A 293 11.12 -10.96 14.01
CA ASP A 293 12.19 -11.54 14.81
C ASP A 293 13.48 -11.75 13.98
N PRO A 294 13.46 -12.31 12.75
CA PRO A 294 14.60 -12.34 11.86
C PRO A 294 15.19 -10.96 11.53
N PHE A 295 14.35 -9.93 11.29
CA PHE A 295 14.82 -8.56 11.05
C PHE A 295 15.48 -7.97 12.29
N SER A 296 14.91 -8.16 13.47
CA SER A 296 15.48 -7.73 14.74
C SER A 296 16.82 -8.42 15.04
N GLN A 297 16.94 -9.73 14.77
CA GLN A 297 18.21 -10.46 14.92
C GLN A 297 19.29 -9.99 13.93
N ALA A 298 18.88 -9.52 12.77
CA ALA A 298 19.78 -8.92 11.78
C ALA A 298 20.10 -7.43 12.09
N GLU A 299 19.61 -6.91 13.21
CA GLU A 299 19.80 -5.51 13.65
C GLU A 299 19.28 -4.49 12.61
N LEU A 300 18.24 -4.85 11.87
CA LEU A 300 17.59 -3.93 10.94
C LEU A 300 16.73 -2.90 11.68
N ASP A 301 16.59 -1.73 11.09
CA ASP A 301 15.83 -0.61 11.63
C ASP A 301 14.31 -0.82 11.43
N VAL A 302 13.75 -1.84 12.10
CA VAL A 302 12.36 -2.29 11.96
C VAL A 302 11.65 -2.21 13.31
N TYR A 303 10.50 -1.54 13.32
CA TYR A 303 9.69 -1.32 14.52
C TYR A 303 8.30 -1.94 14.39
N LYS A 304 7.69 -2.19 15.56
CA LYS A 304 6.25 -2.42 15.65
C LYS A 304 5.55 -1.08 15.66
N ASP A 305 4.44 -0.99 14.96
CA ASP A 305 3.72 0.27 14.88
C ASP A 305 3.19 0.77 16.23
N GLY A 306 2.94 2.08 16.30
CA GLY A 306 2.39 2.75 17.49
C GLY A 306 0.91 3.15 17.33
N ASN A 307 0.23 2.72 16.26
CA ASN A 307 -1.19 3.03 16.05
C ASN A 307 -2.07 2.19 16.99
N PRO A 308 -3.05 2.76 17.70
CA PRO A 308 -4.01 1.97 18.47
C PRO A 308 -4.97 1.11 17.61
N GLY A 309 -5.19 1.48 16.34
CA GLY A 309 -5.79 0.63 15.31
C GLY A 309 -4.73 -0.18 14.58
N LEU A 310 -5.03 -0.69 13.38
CA LEU A 310 -4.08 -1.47 12.60
C LEU A 310 -3.18 -0.58 11.75
N MET A 311 -1.90 -0.91 11.67
CA MET A 311 -1.04 -0.42 10.59
C MET A 311 -1.26 -1.34 9.38
N HIS A 312 -2.30 -1.02 8.58
CA HIS A 312 -2.85 -1.93 7.60
C HIS A 312 -2.26 -1.78 6.19
N HIS A 313 -1.22 -0.98 6.03
CA HIS A 313 -0.47 -0.87 4.78
C HIS A 313 0.19 -2.20 4.37
N LYS A 314 0.35 -2.41 3.06
CA LYS A 314 1.15 -3.44 2.43
C LYS A 314 1.97 -2.73 1.35
N VAL A 315 3.08 -2.14 1.76
CA VAL A 315 3.86 -1.18 0.96
C VAL A 315 5.33 -1.54 1.01
N LEU A 316 5.99 -1.54 -0.16
CA LEU A 316 7.43 -1.48 -0.31
C LEU A 316 7.79 -0.22 -1.11
N ILE A 317 8.83 0.48 -0.69
CA ILE A 317 9.39 1.64 -1.39
C ILE A 317 10.86 1.32 -1.68
N ILE A 318 11.22 1.23 -2.95
CA ILE A 318 12.59 0.91 -3.36
C ILE A 318 13.22 2.14 -3.99
N ASP A 319 14.42 2.49 -3.50
CA ASP A 319 15.24 3.59 -4.00
C ASP A 319 14.50 4.94 -4.08
N GLU A 320 13.49 5.13 -3.21
CA GLU A 320 12.64 6.33 -3.16
C GLU A 320 11.99 6.71 -4.51
N SER A 321 11.92 5.76 -5.44
CA SER A 321 11.44 5.97 -6.82
C SER A 321 10.48 4.89 -7.33
N ILE A 322 10.48 3.70 -6.71
CA ILE A 322 9.59 2.61 -7.05
C ILE A 322 8.68 2.34 -5.86
N ILE A 323 7.38 2.40 -6.10
CA ILE A 323 6.38 2.14 -5.08
C ILE A 323 5.57 0.89 -5.41
N ILE A 324 5.43 0.02 -4.45
CA ILE A 324 4.75 -1.26 -4.54
C ILE A 324 3.68 -1.28 -3.47
N PHE A 325 2.40 -1.44 -3.85
CA PHE A 325 1.31 -1.47 -2.89
C PHE A 325 0.04 -2.11 -3.46
N GLY A 326 -0.88 -2.49 -2.57
CA GLY A 326 -2.17 -3.10 -2.92
C GLY A 326 -2.83 -3.76 -1.72
N SER A 327 -3.57 -4.83 -1.98
CA SER A 327 -4.18 -5.68 -0.96
C SER A 327 -3.23 -6.78 -0.47
N TYR A 328 -2.22 -7.14 -1.27
CA TYR A 328 -1.32 -8.28 -1.08
C TYR A 328 -0.49 -8.17 0.20
N ASN A 329 -0.75 -9.04 1.17
CA ASN A 329 0.09 -9.22 2.34
C ASN A 329 1.36 -10.00 1.97
N PHE A 330 2.48 -9.72 2.60
CA PHE A 330 3.74 -10.44 2.36
C PHE A 330 3.72 -11.81 3.04
N THR A 331 2.83 -12.69 2.57
CA THR A 331 2.56 -14.01 3.16
C THR A 331 2.43 -15.09 2.08
N ASN A 332 2.67 -16.35 2.46
CA ASN A 332 2.44 -17.46 1.56
C ASN A 332 0.96 -17.62 1.15
N SER A 333 0.02 -17.26 2.02
CA SER A 333 -1.41 -17.35 1.68
C SER A 333 -1.81 -16.35 0.60
N ALA A 334 -1.26 -15.12 0.65
CA ALA A 334 -1.47 -14.12 -0.39
C ALA A 334 -0.92 -14.59 -1.75
N GLU A 335 0.25 -15.28 -1.76
CA GLU A 335 0.85 -15.78 -2.99
C GLU A 335 0.13 -16.99 -3.59
N THR A 336 -0.52 -17.83 -2.77
CA THR A 336 -0.91 -19.18 -3.24
C THR A 336 -2.40 -19.50 -3.09
N LYS A 337 -3.18 -18.67 -2.41
CA LYS A 337 -4.55 -19.01 -2.02
C LYS A 337 -5.56 -17.90 -2.19
N ASN A 338 -5.17 -16.66 -1.87
CA ASN A 338 -6.09 -15.53 -1.85
C ASN A 338 -6.17 -14.87 -3.23
N ASP A 339 -7.29 -14.20 -3.49
CA ASP A 339 -7.40 -13.25 -4.57
C ASP A 339 -6.93 -11.89 -4.05
N GLU A 340 -5.85 -11.39 -4.63
CA GLU A 340 -5.18 -10.15 -4.20
C GLU A 340 -4.74 -9.33 -5.41
N ASN A 341 -4.68 -8.01 -5.27
CA ASN A 341 -4.07 -7.14 -6.28
C ASN A 341 -2.85 -6.41 -5.74
N LEU A 342 -1.92 -6.11 -6.64
CA LEU A 342 -0.72 -5.35 -6.36
C LEU A 342 -0.31 -4.56 -7.60
N ILE A 343 0.12 -3.31 -7.41
CA ILE A 343 0.72 -2.51 -8.48
C ILE A 343 2.11 -2.05 -8.09
N VAL A 344 2.95 -1.88 -9.12
CA VAL A 344 4.29 -1.27 -9.03
C VAL A 344 4.28 0.00 -9.86
N ILE A 345 4.50 1.15 -9.23
CA ILE A 345 4.55 2.45 -9.91
C ILE A 345 5.98 2.96 -9.89
N TYR A 346 6.54 3.29 -11.05
CA TYR A 346 7.89 3.85 -11.21
C TYR A 346 7.78 5.38 -11.31
N ASN A 347 7.69 6.05 -10.15
CA ASN A 347 7.49 7.50 -10.10
C ASN A 347 7.98 8.09 -8.76
N GLU A 348 8.95 8.99 -8.82
CA GLU A 348 9.56 9.63 -7.64
C GLU A 348 8.57 10.51 -6.87
N ASP A 349 7.67 11.23 -7.55
CA ASP A 349 6.68 12.09 -6.89
C ASP A 349 5.68 11.29 -6.06
N ILE A 350 5.20 10.14 -6.59
CA ILE A 350 4.31 9.23 -5.86
C ILE A 350 5.08 8.54 -4.73
N ALA A 351 6.30 8.08 -4.98
CA ALA A 351 7.16 7.48 -3.96
C ALA A 351 7.40 8.45 -2.80
N ALA A 352 7.62 9.74 -3.07
CA ALA A 352 7.79 10.76 -2.04
C ALA A 352 6.55 10.89 -1.14
N GLN A 353 5.33 10.69 -1.65
CA GLN A 353 4.11 10.72 -0.83
C GLN A 353 4.05 9.51 0.10
N PHE A 354 4.41 8.33 -0.39
CA PHE A 354 4.50 7.13 0.45
C PHE A 354 5.66 7.19 1.44
N MET A 355 6.77 7.87 1.10
CA MET A 355 7.85 8.17 2.05
C MET A 355 7.39 9.10 3.17
N ALA A 356 6.58 10.10 2.86
CA ALA A 356 5.99 10.99 3.87
C ALA A 356 5.07 10.20 4.82
N GLU A 357 4.24 9.31 4.30
CA GLU A 357 3.42 8.40 5.11
C GLU A 357 4.27 7.43 5.93
N PHE A 358 5.29 6.81 5.31
CA PHE A 358 6.25 5.96 6.01
C PHE A 358 6.88 6.70 7.19
N GLN A 359 7.38 7.91 6.96
CA GLN A 359 8.01 8.72 8.02
C GLN A 359 7.04 9.05 9.16
N ARG A 360 5.76 9.33 8.85
CA ARG A 360 4.71 9.59 9.84
C ARG A 360 4.48 8.36 10.74
N VAL A 361 4.29 7.19 10.13
CA VAL A 361 4.07 5.92 10.84
C VAL A 361 5.32 5.49 11.61
N TYR A 362 6.48 5.57 10.96
CA TYR A 362 7.78 5.17 11.53
C TYR A 362 8.17 6.00 12.75
N THR A 363 8.02 7.34 12.69
CA THR A 363 8.34 8.22 13.84
C THR A 363 7.48 7.89 15.06
N LYS A 364 6.25 7.45 14.84
CA LYS A 364 5.35 7.06 15.92
C LYS A 364 5.70 5.70 16.52
N SER A 365 6.42 4.87 15.79
CA SER A 365 6.78 3.51 16.17
C SER A 365 8.07 3.44 17.01
N GLN A 366 8.84 4.53 17.05
CA GLN A 366 10.06 4.71 17.89
C GLN A 366 9.70 5.12 19.32
#